data_ad5392ac2233435af7728884f497b6ee
#
_entry.id   ad5392ac2233435af7728884f497b6ee
#
_cell.length_a   1.000
_cell.length_b   1.000
_cell.length_c   1.000
_cell.angle_alpha   90.00
_cell.angle_beta   90.00
_cell.angle_gamma   90.00
#
_symmetry.space_group_name_H-M   'P 1'
#
loop_
_entity.id
_entity.type
_entity.pdbx_description
1 polymer ?
#
loop_
_entity_poly.entity_id
_entity_poly.type
_entity_poly.pdbx_seq_one_letter_code
_entity_poly.pdbx_strand_id
1 'polypeptide(L)'
;YGSILQIKPLNYEGLKEAWETSAAATAHDANMAMWYDAAKDAVAQLIEQAVMLSQKYDAVVTNPPYMGSSGMGANLTNFVKKYYPDSKSDLFAVFIEVCSHMAAEKRYQAMITQHAWMFLSSYEKLREKMLLTETVNMAHLGARAFEEIGGEVVQTTSFVRCRTHIDGYKGTYCRLIEPTSQQGKEDMFLAGGNRYFVNQDNFAKIPGRPVAYWASTGALENYVCMGSVSDMGEGRIGLITGDANRFLRLWSEVDFKRIGFDIHSNEESVKSGLKWFPTQKGGD
;
A
#
# COMPACT_ATOMS: atom_id res chain seq x y z
N TYR A 1 -19.06 5.35 1.09
CA TYR A 1 -17.80 4.64 1.31
C TYR A 1 -17.81 3.23 0.70
N GLY A 2 -18.98 2.73 0.28
CA GLY A 2 -19.13 1.46 -0.41
C GLY A 2 -18.59 0.28 0.39
N SER A 3 -17.92 -0.64 -0.29
CA SER A 3 -17.40 -1.89 0.28
C SER A 3 -16.28 -1.72 1.33
N ILE A 4 -15.72 -0.53 1.50
CA ILE A 4 -14.74 -0.25 2.59
C ILE A 4 -15.40 0.18 3.90
N LEU A 5 -16.74 0.27 3.94
CA LEU A 5 -17.47 0.61 5.14
C LEU A 5 -17.33 -0.51 6.17
N GLN A 6 -16.94 -0.14 7.39
CA GLN A 6 -16.96 -1.04 8.52
C GLN A 6 -18.32 -0.94 9.22
N ILE A 7 -19.00 -2.05 9.35
CA ILE A 7 -20.25 -2.14 10.09
C ILE A 7 -20.06 -2.93 11.39
N LYS A 8 -20.87 -2.64 12.39
CA LYS A 8 -20.84 -3.39 13.65
C LYS A 8 -21.31 -4.83 13.40
N PRO A 9 -20.67 -5.83 14.03
CA PRO A 9 -21.16 -7.20 13.96
C PRO A 9 -22.48 -7.31 14.74
N LEU A 10 -23.58 -7.45 14.00
CA LEU A 10 -24.93 -7.65 14.52
C LEU A 10 -25.56 -8.83 13.77
N ASN A 11 -26.65 -9.37 14.29
CA ASN A 11 -27.43 -10.39 13.59
C ASN A 11 -28.32 -9.72 12.52
N TYR A 12 -27.72 -9.42 11.37
CA TYR A 12 -28.44 -8.78 10.25
C TYR A 12 -29.40 -9.74 9.54
N GLU A 13 -29.15 -11.05 9.58
CA GLU A 13 -30.11 -12.05 9.07
C GLU A 13 -31.38 -12.07 9.90
N GLY A 14 -31.26 -12.12 11.23
CA GLY A 14 -32.40 -12.00 12.11
C GLY A 14 -33.12 -10.65 11.98
N LEU A 15 -32.41 -9.56 11.67
CA LEU A 15 -33.03 -8.27 11.35
C LEU A 15 -33.82 -8.34 10.03
N LYS A 16 -33.32 -9.06 9.02
CA LYS A 16 -34.02 -9.28 7.76
C LYS A 16 -35.33 -10.03 7.97
N GLU A 17 -35.28 -11.14 8.69
CA GLU A 17 -36.48 -11.91 9.05
C GLU A 17 -37.49 -11.10 9.84
N ALA A 18 -37.06 -10.31 10.82
CA ALA A 18 -37.93 -9.43 11.59
C ALA A 18 -38.54 -8.32 10.72
N TRP A 19 -37.81 -7.78 9.78
CA TRP A 19 -38.31 -6.78 8.83
C TRP A 19 -39.37 -7.36 7.89
N GLU A 20 -39.12 -8.52 7.32
CA GLU A 20 -40.07 -9.23 6.45
C GLU A 20 -41.38 -9.58 7.19
N THR A 21 -41.25 -9.98 8.46
CA THR A 21 -42.42 -10.31 9.31
C THR A 21 -43.20 -9.06 9.75
N SER A 22 -42.56 -7.91 9.86
CA SER A 22 -43.18 -6.64 10.28
C SER A 22 -44.24 -6.16 9.31
N ALA A 23 -44.16 -6.52 8.03
CA ALA A 23 -45.16 -6.22 7.01
C ALA A 23 -46.55 -6.71 7.41
N ALA A 24 -46.65 -7.90 8.00
CA ALA A 24 -47.90 -8.48 8.47
C ALA A 24 -48.45 -7.77 9.73
N ALA A 25 -47.56 -7.29 10.60
CA ALA A 25 -47.93 -6.60 11.84
C ALA A 25 -48.43 -5.16 11.60
N THR A 26 -47.96 -4.48 10.54
CA THR A 26 -48.37 -3.11 10.24
C THR A 26 -49.66 -2.98 9.46
N ALA A 27 -50.25 -4.10 9.00
CA ALA A 27 -51.47 -4.11 8.18
C ALA A 27 -52.70 -3.59 8.94
N HIS A 28 -52.67 -3.47 10.26
CA HIS A 28 -53.77 -3.01 11.11
C HIS A 28 -53.72 -1.50 11.40
N ASP A 29 -52.69 -0.78 11.08
CA ASP A 29 -52.51 0.66 11.25
C ASP A 29 -52.19 1.33 9.91
N ALA A 30 -53.10 2.14 9.40
CA ALA A 30 -52.97 2.79 8.08
C ALA A 30 -51.71 3.72 8.00
N ASN A 31 -51.35 4.40 9.08
CA ASN A 31 -50.16 5.26 9.12
C ASN A 31 -48.88 4.44 9.09
N MET A 32 -48.84 3.39 9.87
CA MET A 32 -47.67 2.46 9.89
C MET A 32 -47.52 1.75 8.54
N ALA A 33 -48.61 1.31 7.93
CA ALA A 33 -48.61 0.69 6.61
C ALA A 33 -48.04 1.66 5.53
N MET A 34 -48.43 2.95 5.56
CA MET A 34 -47.92 3.97 4.64
C MET A 34 -46.42 4.21 4.83
N TRP A 35 -45.91 4.29 6.08
CA TRP A 35 -44.49 4.43 6.36
C TRP A 35 -43.70 3.19 5.94
N TYR A 36 -44.25 2.02 6.20
CA TYR A 36 -43.62 0.76 5.76
C TYR A 36 -43.50 0.70 4.25
N ASP A 37 -44.58 1.00 3.51
CA ASP A 37 -44.55 1.00 2.05
C ASP A 37 -43.56 2.00 1.47
N ALA A 38 -43.41 3.17 2.07
CA ALA A 38 -42.45 4.19 1.63
C ALA A 38 -41.00 3.80 1.87
N ALA A 39 -40.73 2.96 2.91
CA ALA A 39 -39.38 2.60 3.33
C ALA A 39 -38.93 1.18 2.91
N LYS A 40 -39.88 0.30 2.54
CA LYS A 40 -39.64 -1.13 2.39
C LYS A 40 -38.46 -1.48 1.48
N ASP A 41 -38.39 -0.86 0.33
CA ASP A 41 -37.34 -1.17 -0.66
C ASP A 41 -35.95 -0.66 -0.20
N ALA A 42 -35.92 0.55 0.36
CA ALA A 42 -34.67 1.14 0.83
C ALA A 42 -34.12 0.40 2.06
N VAL A 43 -34.98 0.04 3.01
CA VAL A 43 -34.57 -0.70 4.23
C VAL A 43 -34.15 -2.12 3.87
N ALA A 44 -34.87 -2.82 3.01
CA ALA A 44 -34.50 -4.15 2.54
C ALA A 44 -33.12 -4.15 1.88
N GLN A 45 -32.84 -3.20 0.99
CA GLN A 45 -31.51 -3.04 0.36
C GLN A 45 -30.40 -2.77 1.38
N LEU A 46 -30.64 -1.92 2.37
CA LEU A 46 -29.67 -1.61 3.43
C LEU A 46 -29.37 -2.85 4.29
N ILE A 47 -30.39 -3.65 4.62
CA ILE A 47 -30.22 -4.89 5.36
C ILE A 47 -29.41 -5.91 4.55
N GLU A 48 -29.72 -6.09 3.25
CA GLU A 48 -28.94 -6.97 2.38
C GLU A 48 -27.47 -6.55 2.27
N GLN A 49 -27.21 -5.25 2.09
CA GLN A 49 -25.85 -4.73 2.10
C GLN A 49 -25.15 -4.98 3.43
N ALA A 50 -25.85 -4.83 4.56
CA ALA A 50 -25.32 -5.11 5.88
C ALA A 50 -25.00 -6.60 6.07
N VAL A 51 -25.84 -7.51 5.60
CA VAL A 51 -25.57 -8.96 5.57
C VAL A 51 -24.30 -9.22 4.77
N MET A 52 -24.21 -8.71 3.54
CA MET A 52 -23.03 -8.90 2.67
C MET A 52 -21.74 -8.36 3.28
N LEU A 53 -21.79 -7.21 3.95
CA LEU A 53 -20.61 -6.60 4.57
C LEU A 53 -20.19 -7.23 5.89
N SER A 54 -21.11 -7.95 6.58
CA SER A 54 -20.84 -8.57 7.88
C SER A 54 -20.40 -10.03 7.77
N GLN A 55 -20.80 -10.74 6.72
CA GLN A 55 -20.48 -12.15 6.56
C GLN A 55 -19.00 -12.37 6.20
N LYS A 56 -18.53 -13.60 6.39
CA LYS A 56 -17.20 -14.04 6.01
C LYS A 56 -17.27 -14.94 4.79
N TYR A 57 -16.24 -14.83 3.95
CA TYR A 57 -16.20 -15.50 2.65
C TYR A 57 -15.06 -16.52 2.59
N ASP A 58 -15.25 -17.60 1.84
CA ASP A 58 -14.19 -18.57 1.56
C ASP A 58 -13.14 -18.02 0.59
N ALA A 59 -13.55 -17.14 -0.31
CA ALA A 59 -12.68 -16.46 -1.24
C ALA A 59 -13.14 -15.01 -1.46
N VAL A 60 -12.20 -14.06 -1.36
CA VAL A 60 -12.41 -12.64 -1.66
C VAL A 60 -11.48 -12.26 -2.79
N VAL A 61 -12.05 -11.94 -3.95
CA VAL A 61 -11.28 -11.67 -5.18
C VAL A 61 -11.64 -10.30 -5.72
N THR A 62 -10.63 -9.44 -5.97
CA THR A 62 -10.88 -8.11 -6.53
C THR A 62 -9.67 -7.50 -7.23
N ASN A 63 -9.95 -6.59 -8.16
CA ASN A 63 -9.04 -5.58 -8.66
C ASN A 63 -9.54 -4.23 -8.10
N PRO A 64 -8.95 -3.73 -7.01
CA PRO A 64 -9.41 -2.51 -6.35
C PRO A 64 -9.08 -1.25 -7.17
N PRO A 65 -9.75 -0.12 -6.91
CA PRO A 65 -9.37 1.14 -7.52
C PRO A 65 -7.98 1.60 -7.06
N TYR A 66 -7.18 2.12 -7.99
CA TYR A 66 -5.88 2.75 -7.74
C TYR A 66 -6.10 4.26 -7.62
N MET A 67 -6.23 4.72 -6.38
CA MET A 67 -6.50 6.12 -6.07
C MET A 67 -5.66 6.55 -4.87
N GLY A 68 -4.58 7.25 -5.15
CA GLY A 68 -3.73 7.84 -4.12
C GLY A 68 -4.47 8.89 -3.29
N SER A 69 -3.94 9.20 -2.12
CA SER A 69 -4.56 10.14 -1.16
C SER A 69 -4.85 11.53 -1.75
N SER A 70 -4.07 11.97 -2.75
CA SER A 70 -4.32 13.24 -3.47
C SER A 70 -5.56 13.22 -4.37
N GLY A 71 -6.00 12.05 -4.81
CA GLY A 71 -7.21 11.87 -5.62
C GLY A 71 -8.48 11.65 -4.78
N MET A 72 -8.35 11.42 -3.49
CA MET A 72 -9.47 11.20 -2.59
C MET A 72 -10.12 12.52 -2.18
N GLY A 73 -11.45 12.61 -2.25
CA GLY A 73 -12.18 13.74 -1.66
C GLY A 73 -12.05 13.79 -0.13
N ALA A 74 -12.29 14.95 0.47
CA ALA A 74 -12.07 15.20 1.90
C ALA A 74 -12.74 14.17 2.83
N ASN A 75 -14.00 13.80 2.54
CA ASN A 75 -14.72 12.82 3.36
C ASN A 75 -14.08 11.43 3.32
N LEU A 76 -13.66 10.96 2.13
CA LEU A 76 -13.00 9.67 1.97
C LEU A 76 -11.62 9.69 2.63
N THR A 77 -10.85 10.77 2.45
CA THR A 77 -9.55 10.95 3.10
C THR A 77 -9.66 10.87 4.62
N ASN A 78 -10.63 11.56 5.22
CA ASN A 78 -10.85 11.52 6.66
C ASN A 78 -11.27 10.13 7.15
N PHE A 79 -12.10 9.45 6.37
CA PHE A 79 -12.53 8.08 6.67
C PHE A 79 -11.36 7.10 6.67
N VAL A 80 -10.55 7.07 5.59
CA VAL A 80 -9.43 6.14 5.51
C VAL A 80 -8.33 6.46 6.53
N LYS A 81 -8.06 7.72 6.82
CA LYS A 81 -7.12 8.11 7.89
C LYS A 81 -7.56 7.61 9.26
N LYS A 82 -8.88 7.61 9.53
CA LYS A 82 -9.43 7.18 10.82
C LYS A 82 -9.46 5.66 10.96
N TYR A 83 -9.88 4.94 9.94
CA TYR A 83 -10.16 3.50 10.03
C TYR A 83 -9.06 2.60 9.44
N TYR A 84 -8.23 3.15 8.55
CA TYR A 84 -7.16 2.43 7.85
C TYR A 84 -5.84 3.23 7.86
N PRO A 85 -5.31 3.60 9.05
CA PRO A 85 -4.14 4.48 9.16
C PRO A 85 -2.88 3.91 8.51
N ASP A 86 -2.76 2.59 8.42
CA ASP A 86 -1.57 1.88 7.94
C ASP A 86 -1.58 1.67 6.42
N SER A 87 -2.73 1.87 5.78
CA SER A 87 -2.92 1.72 4.33
C SER A 87 -3.49 2.97 3.64
N LYS A 88 -3.65 4.07 4.38
CA LYS A 88 -4.31 5.33 3.96
C LYS A 88 -3.73 6.01 2.74
N SER A 89 -2.55 5.62 2.28
CA SER A 89 -1.84 6.30 1.19
C SER A 89 -2.48 6.05 -0.18
N ASP A 90 -3.15 4.90 -0.36
CA ASP A 90 -3.88 4.58 -1.59
C ASP A 90 -5.03 3.60 -1.30
N LEU A 91 -6.12 3.69 -2.08
CA LEU A 91 -7.28 2.81 -1.90
C LEU A 91 -6.97 1.34 -2.11
N PHE A 92 -6.11 0.98 -3.08
CA PHE A 92 -5.75 -0.44 -3.26
C PHE A 92 -5.19 -1.06 -1.97
N ALA A 93 -4.41 -0.29 -1.20
CA ALA A 93 -3.84 -0.75 0.05
C ALA A 93 -4.91 -0.89 1.15
N VAL A 94 -5.88 0.03 1.20
CA VAL A 94 -7.06 -0.09 2.07
C VAL A 94 -7.83 -1.37 1.75
N PHE A 95 -8.01 -1.69 0.47
CA PHE A 95 -8.67 -2.92 0.04
C PHE A 95 -7.91 -4.18 0.42
N ILE A 96 -6.59 -4.16 0.53
CA ILE A 96 -5.82 -5.29 1.07
C ILE A 96 -6.27 -5.62 2.49
N GLU A 97 -6.44 -4.63 3.36
CA GLU A 97 -6.93 -4.82 4.73
C GLU A 97 -8.41 -5.26 4.74
N VAL A 98 -9.26 -4.60 3.96
CA VAL A 98 -10.70 -4.91 3.88
C VAL A 98 -10.93 -6.35 3.44
N CYS A 99 -10.31 -6.76 2.34
CA CYS A 99 -10.49 -8.11 1.79
C CYS A 99 -9.92 -9.18 2.74
N SER A 100 -8.82 -8.87 3.44
CA SER A 100 -8.30 -9.76 4.49
C SER A 100 -9.30 -9.94 5.63
N HIS A 101 -10.01 -8.87 6.04
CA HIS A 101 -11.05 -8.97 7.06
C HIS A 101 -12.31 -9.69 6.57
N MET A 102 -12.66 -9.57 5.29
CA MET A 102 -13.83 -10.25 4.71
C MET A 102 -13.61 -11.75 4.55
N ALA A 103 -12.39 -12.20 4.29
CA ALA A 103 -12.08 -13.62 4.24
C ALA A 103 -12.28 -14.29 5.59
N ALA A 104 -12.81 -15.51 5.64
CA ALA A 104 -12.87 -16.33 6.85
C ALA A 104 -11.46 -16.81 7.25
N GLU A 105 -11.30 -17.30 8.47
CA GLU A 105 -10.06 -17.92 8.91
C GLU A 105 -9.69 -19.12 8.01
N LYS A 106 -8.42 -19.26 7.68
CA LYS A 106 -7.88 -20.29 6.79
C LYS A 106 -8.46 -20.26 5.37
N ARG A 107 -9.01 -19.11 4.97
CA ARG A 107 -9.61 -18.87 3.65
C ARG A 107 -8.80 -17.83 2.88
N TYR A 108 -9.19 -17.56 1.65
CA TYR A 108 -8.32 -16.92 0.67
C TYR A 108 -8.75 -15.52 0.29
N GLN A 109 -7.75 -14.68 0.07
CA GLN A 109 -7.85 -13.38 -0.55
C GLN A 109 -6.97 -13.40 -1.81
N ALA A 110 -7.52 -13.00 -2.95
CA ALA A 110 -6.79 -12.88 -4.21
C ALA A 110 -6.99 -11.49 -4.81
N MET A 111 -5.89 -10.81 -5.15
CA MET A 111 -5.95 -9.45 -5.65
C MET A 111 -4.91 -9.19 -6.72
N ILE A 112 -5.21 -8.23 -7.61
CA ILE A 112 -4.20 -7.54 -8.40
C ILE A 112 -4.16 -6.09 -7.93
N THR A 113 -2.97 -5.57 -7.62
CA THR A 113 -2.78 -4.22 -7.05
C THR A 113 -1.54 -3.55 -7.65
N GLN A 114 -1.34 -2.26 -7.39
CA GLN A 114 -0.02 -1.68 -7.54
C GLN A 114 0.97 -2.37 -6.59
N HIS A 115 2.24 -2.50 -7.01
CA HIS A 115 3.27 -3.18 -6.24
C HIS A 115 3.93 -2.31 -5.16
N ALA A 116 3.63 -1.02 -5.11
CA ALA A 116 4.27 -0.05 -4.22
C ALA A 116 4.24 -0.46 -2.73
N TRP A 117 3.20 -1.16 -2.28
CA TRP A 117 3.10 -1.66 -0.91
C TRP A 117 4.20 -2.67 -0.55
N MET A 118 4.82 -3.32 -1.54
CA MET A 118 5.89 -4.27 -1.30
C MET A 118 7.16 -3.61 -0.74
N PHE A 119 7.40 -2.32 -1.02
CA PHE A 119 8.69 -1.67 -0.80
C PHE A 119 8.63 -0.36 -0.04
N LEU A 120 7.63 0.51 -0.29
CA LEU A 120 7.61 1.85 0.28
C LEU A 120 7.45 1.82 1.81
N SER A 121 8.16 2.72 2.49
CA SER A 121 8.12 2.87 3.95
C SER A 121 6.73 3.24 4.47
N SER A 122 5.94 3.97 3.68
CA SER A 122 4.55 4.32 4.03
C SER A 122 3.63 3.11 4.24
N TYR A 123 4.02 1.92 3.75
CA TYR A 123 3.29 0.67 3.90
C TYR A 123 3.96 -0.34 4.84
N GLU A 124 4.95 0.06 5.61
CA GLU A 124 5.66 -0.85 6.53
C GLU A 124 4.71 -1.52 7.51
N LYS A 125 3.81 -0.76 8.15
CA LYS A 125 2.80 -1.29 9.08
C LYS A 125 1.78 -2.22 8.39
N LEU A 126 1.43 -1.93 7.13
CA LEU A 126 0.61 -2.84 6.35
C LEU A 126 1.33 -4.18 6.13
N ARG A 127 2.63 -4.15 5.78
CA ARG A 127 3.43 -5.38 5.64
C ARG A 127 3.54 -6.16 6.95
N GLU A 128 3.65 -5.48 8.10
CA GLU A 128 3.60 -6.14 9.42
C GLU A 128 2.31 -6.94 9.61
N LYS A 129 1.16 -6.33 9.29
CA LYS A 129 -0.14 -7.03 9.34
C LYS A 129 -0.20 -8.19 8.35
N MET A 130 0.37 -8.00 7.16
CA MET A 130 0.38 -9.04 6.14
C MET A 130 1.22 -10.26 6.57
N LEU A 131 2.27 -10.10 7.36
CA LEU A 131 3.05 -11.22 7.92
C LEU A 131 2.27 -12.08 8.92
N LEU A 132 1.15 -11.61 9.45
CA LEU A 132 0.24 -12.40 10.29
C LEU A 132 -0.65 -13.39 9.49
N THR A 133 -0.59 -13.32 8.18
CA THR A 133 -1.30 -14.18 7.24
C THR A 133 -0.31 -14.71 6.20
N GLU A 134 -0.65 -15.73 5.41
CA GLU A 134 0.32 -16.39 4.54
C GLU A 134 0.16 -15.98 3.09
N THR A 135 1.27 -15.66 2.43
CA THR A 135 1.32 -15.49 0.97
C THR A 135 1.47 -16.85 0.32
N VAL A 136 0.40 -17.33 -0.33
CA VAL A 136 0.38 -18.63 -1.02
C VAL A 136 1.15 -18.54 -2.32
N ASN A 137 0.81 -17.55 -3.15
CA ASN A 137 1.55 -17.25 -4.36
C ASN A 137 1.47 -15.76 -4.70
N MET A 138 2.42 -15.31 -5.49
CA MET A 138 2.50 -13.95 -5.99
C MET A 138 3.12 -13.94 -7.39
N ALA A 139 2.52 -13.19 -8.31
CA ALA A 139 3.10 -12.84 -9.60
C ALA A 139 3.45 -11.35 -9.61
N HIS A 140 4.73 -11.02 -9.58
CA HIS A 140 5.22 -9.65 -9.66
C HIS A 140 5.30 -9.25 -11.13
N LEU A 141 4.26 -8.59 -11.61
CA LEU A 141 4.05 -8.28 -13.03
C LEU A 141 4.86 -7.05 -13.48
N GLY A 142 5.14 -6.10 -12.58
CA GLY A 142 5.82 -4.87 -12.94
C GLY A 142 4.98 -3.97 -13.84
N ALA A 143 5.66 -3.20 -14.70
CA ALA A 143 5.04 -2.34 -15.69
C ALA A 143 4.37 -3.13 -16.83
N ARG A 144 3.42 -2.50 -17.53
CA ARG A 144 2.77 -3.05 -18.74
C ARG A 144 2.07 -4.40 -18.53
N ALA A 145 1.50 -4.62 -17.36
CA ALA A 145 0.62 -5.76 -17.12
C ALA A 145 -0.77 -5.55 -17.76
N PHE A 146 -1.15 -4.30 -18.02
CA PHE A 146 -2.36 -3.89 -18.74
C PHE A 146 -1.95 -3.16 -20.02
N GLU A 147 -2.39 -3.65 -21.19
CA GLU A 147 -2.03 -3.06 -22.48
C GLU A 147 -2.65 -1.68 -22.69
N GLU A 148 -3.84 -1.46 -22.16
CA GLU A 148 -4.61 -0.21 -22.29
C GLU A 148 -4.04 0.95 -21.45
N ILE A 149 -3.29 0.65 -20.40
CA ILE A 149 -2.66 1.65 -19.55
C ILE A 149 -1.29 1.98 -20.13
N GLY A 150 -1.23 3.05 -20.92
CA GLY A 150 0.01 3.53 -21.54
C GLY A 150 1.07 3.90 -20.50
N GLY A 151 2.27 3.38 -20.67
CA GLY A 151 3.46 3.82 -19.97
C GLY A 151 3.91 2.97 -18.78
N GLU A 152 5.03 3.38 -18.23
CA GLU A 152 5.70 2.74 -17.07
C GLU A 152 5.07 3.11 -15.73
N VAL A 153 3.98 3.88 -15.74
CA VAL A 153 3.43 4.57 -14.56
C VAL A 153 2.80 3.62 -13.56
N VAL A 154 2.17 2.52 -14.00
CA VAL A 154 1.51 1.57 -13.10
C VAL A 154 2.24 0.24 -13.11
N GLN A 155 2.94 -0.03 -12.03
CA GLN A 155 3.58 -1.33 -11.81
C GLN A 155 2.73 -2.17 -10.86
N THR A 156 2.44 -3.41 -11.26
CA THR A 156 1.45 -4.23 -10.58
C THR A 156 2.02 -5.55 -10.04
N THR A 157 1.29 -6.10 -9.09
CA THR A 157 1.49 -7.46 -8.58
C THR A 157 0.14 -8.12 -8.37
N SER A 158 0.05 -9.41 -8.69
CA SER A 158 -1.09 -10.26 -8.36
C SER A 158 -0.68 -11.23 -7.27
N PHE A 159 -1.56 -11.50 -6.31
CA PHE A 159 -1.25 -12.39 -5.19
C PHE A 159 -2.47 -13.13 -4.67
N VAL A 160 -2.22 -14.29 -4.09
CA VAL A 160 -3.17 -15.05 -3.29
C VAL A 160 -2.61 -15.19 -1.88
N ARG A 161 -3.43 -14.85 -0.90
CA ARG A 161 -3.10 -14.96 0.53
C ARG A 161 -4.10 -15.85 1.25
N CYS A 162 -3.62 -16.61 2.22
CA CYS A 162 -4.46 -17.37 3.14
C CYS A 162 -4.53 -16.63 4.49
N ARG A 163 -5.72 -16.47 5.06
CA ARG A 163 -5.92 -15.78 6.35
C ARG A 163 -5.52 -16.69 7.52
N THR A 164 -4.30 -17.14 7.52
CA THR A 164 -3.63 -17.83 8.61
C THR A 164 -2.13 -17.75 8.37
N HIS A 165 -1.34 -17.77 9.42
CA HIS A 165 0.11 -17.95 9.31
C HIS A 165 0.42 -19.45 9.45
N ILE A 166 1.40 -19.94 8.68
CA ILE A 166 1.84 -21.35 8.68
C ILE A 166 3.36 -21.37 8.84
N ASP A 167 3.82 -21.82 10.00
CA ASP A 167 5.24 -21.88 10.31
C ASP A 167 6.01 -22.69 9.25
N GLY A 168 7.09 -22.10 8.74
CA GLY A 168 7.95 -22.76 7.77
C GLY A 168 7.39 -22.85 6.34
N TYR A 169 6.19 -22.35 6.09
CA TYR A 169 5.59 -22.36 4.75
C TYR A 169 6.45 -21.55 3.75
N LYS A 170 6.56 -22.04 2.54
CA LYS A 170 7.25 -21.34 1.45
C LYS A 170 6.25 -21.00 0.36
N GLY A 171 5.89 -19.74 0.30
CA GLY A 171 5.07 -19.20 -0.80
C GLY A 171 5.84 -19.21 -2.11
N THR A 172 5.09 -19.28 -3.22
CA THR A 172 5.64 -19.22 -4.58
C THR A 172 5.57 -17.79 -5.10
N TYR A 173 6.72 -17.22 -5.44
CA TYR A 173 6.83 -15.88 -6.02
C TYR A 173 7.34 -15.99 -7.45
N CYS A 174 6.61 -15.44 -8.40
CA CYS A 174 6.96 -15.44 -9.81
C CYS A 174 7.35 -14.03 -10.25
N ARG A 175 8.57 -13.83 -10.75
CA ARG A 175 9.09 -12.54 -11.17
C ARG A 175 8.89 -12.37 -12.68
N LEU A 176 8.04 -11.41 -13.08
CA LEU A 176 7.63 -11.16 -14.46
C LEU A 176 7.83 -9.70 -14.86
N ILE A 177 8.84 -9.04 -14.29
CA ILE A 177 9.06 -7.60 -14.51
C ILE A 177 9.83 -7.28 -15.79
N GLU A 178 10.63 -8.21 -16.29
CA GLU A 178 11.50 -8.02 -17.44
C GLU A 178 10.74 -7.90 -18.77
N PRO A 179 9.71 -8.75 -19.06
CA PRO A 179 8.99 -8.65 -20.32
C PRO A 179 8.17 -7.36 -20.41
N THR A 180 8.20 -6.73 -21.57
CA THR A 180 7.52 -5.46 -21.87
C THR A 180 6.15 -5.61 -22.52
N SER A 181 5.68 -6.83 -22.71
CA SER A 181 4.37 -7.15 -23.27
C SER A 181 3.63 -8.16 -22.40
N GLN A 182 2.31 -8.18 -22.51
CA GLN A 182 1.46 -9.13 -21.80
C GLN A 182 1.78 -10.57 -22.23
N GLN A 183 1.93 -10.83 -23.54
CA GLN A 183 2.29 -12.13 -24.06
C GLN A 183 3.65 -12.60 -23.53
N GLY A 184 4.67 -11.72 -23.51
CA GLY A 184 6.00 -12.06 -22.98
C GLY A 184 5.95 -12.43 -21.49
N LYS A 185 5.07 -11.80 -20.69
CA LYS A 185 4.86 -12.18 -19.28
C LYS A 185 4.19 -13.54 -19.15
N GLU A 186 3.22 -13.84 -19.98
CA GLU A 186 2.56 -15.15 -20.05
C GLU A 186 3.57 -16.25 -20.42
N ASP A 187 4.33 -16.05 -21.49
CA ASP A 187 5.35 -16.99 -21.93
C ASP A 187 6.39 -17.26 -20.84
N MET A 188 6.86 -16.20 -20.17
CA MET A 188 7.80 -16.32 -19.05
C MET A 188 7.17 -17.05 -17.85
N PHE A 189 5.91 -16.79 -17.55
CA PHE A 189 5.18 -17.48 -16.47
C PHE A 189 5.04 -18.99 -16.78
N LEU A 190 4.70 -19.33 -18.00
CA LEU A 190 4.54 -20.72 -18.44
C LEU A 190 5.87 -21.46 -18.49
N ALA A 191 6.96 -20.78 -18.87
CA ALA A 191 8.31 -21.34 -18.86
C ALA A 191 8.82 -21.70 -17.46
N GLY A 192 8.33 -21.06 -16.40
CA GLY A 192 8.54 -21.45 -15.00
C GLY A 192 9.93 -21.20 -14.40
N GLY A 193 10.89 -20.65 -15.15
CA GLY A 193 12.29 -20.47 -14.74
C GLY A 193 12.55 -19.36 -13.73
N ASN A 194 11.59 -18.50 -13.45
CA ASN A 194 11.70 -17.29 -12.64
C ASN A 194 10.86 -17.37 -11.36
N ARG A 195 10.73 -18.55 -10.79
CA ARG A 195 10.00 -18.83 -9.54
C ARG A 195 10.93 -18.93 -8.36
N TYR A 196 10.50 -18.30 -7.26
CA TYR A 196 11.17 -18.30 -5.98
C TYR A 196 10.25 -18.94 -4.95
N PHE A 197 10.78 -19.86 -4.14
CA PHE A 197 10.07 -20.50 -3.04
C PHE A 197 10.63 -19.98 -1.74
N VAL A 198 9.94 -19.04 -1.11
CA VAL A 198 10.46 -18.24 0.00
C VAL A 198 9.52 -18.28 1.19
N ASN A 199 10.09 -18.52 2.37
CA ASN A 199 9.36 -18.25 3.61
C ASN A 199 9.29 -16.74 3.84
N GLN A 200 8.07 -16.20 3.95
CA GLN A 200 7.83 -14.77 4.13
C GLN A 200 8.40 -14.20 5.45
N ASP A 201 8.65 -15.04 6.47
CA ASP A 201 9.26 -14.60 7.73
C ASP A 201 10.67 -14.02 7.52
N ASN A 202 11.32 -14.41 6.43
CA ASN A 202 12.59 -13.80 6.03
C ASN A 202 12.49 -12.31 5.73
N PHE A 203 11.35 -11.81 5.33
CA PHE A 203 11.16 -10.38 5.07
C PHE A 203 11.26 -9.55 6.36
N ALA A 204 10.90 -10.13 7.51
CA ALA A 204 11.05 -9.49 8.81
C ALA A 204 12.51 -9.23 9.21
N LYS A 205 13.48 -9.91 8.59
CA LYS A 205 14.92 -9.72 8.82
C LYS A 205 15.44 -8.42 8.19
N ILE A 206 14.72 -7.87 7.22
CA ILE A 206 15.12 -6.66 6.49
C ILE A 206 14.40 -5.46 7.13
N PRO A 207 15.10 -4.35 7.46
CA PRO A 207 14.46 -3.13 7.94
C PRO A 207 13.34 -2.66 6.99
N GLY A 208 12.18 -2.30 7.56
CA GLY A 208 11.00 -1.95 6.78
C GLY A 208 10.24 -3.13 6.17
N ARG A 209 10.72 -4.36 6.33
CA ARG A 209 10.08 -5.61 5.88
C ARG A 209 9.66 -5.61 4.41
N PRO A 210 10.52 -5.19 3.46
CA PRO A 210 10.16 -5.24 2.05
C PRO A 210 9.95 -6.68 1.60
N VAL A 211 9.04 -6.89 0.65
CA VAL A 211 8.78 -8.22 0.07
C VAL A 211 9.88 -8.55 -0.94
N ALA A 212 11.09 -8.77 -0.41
CA ALA A 212 12.31 -9.01 -1.19
C ALA A 212 12.51 -10.53 -1.43
N TYR A 213 11.56 -11.17 -2.09
CA TYR A 213 11.54 -12.62 -2.32
C TYR A 213 12.73 -13.13 -3.17
N TRP A 214 13.43 -12.24 -3.87
CA TRP A 214 14.64 -12.56 -4.66
C TRP A 214 15.94 -12.44 -3.85
N ALA A 215 15.88 -11.99 -2.59
CA ALA A 215 17.08 -11.82 -1.77
C ALA A 215 17.71 -13.18 -1.46
N SER A 216 19.02 -13.29 -1.64
CA SER A 216 19.77 -14.49 -1.29
C SER A 216 19.85 -14.68 0.22
N THR A 217 20.03 -15.93 0.67
CA THR A 217 20.22 -16.24 2.09
C THR A 217 21.38 -15.46 2.71
N GLY A 218 22.51 -15.33 2.00
CA GLY A 218 23.63 -14.53 2.48
C GLY A 218 23.33 -13.05 2.63
N ALA A 219 22.51 -12.48 1.72
CA ALA A 219 22.07 -11.09 1.87
C ALA A 219 21.18 -10.92 3.13
N LEU A 220 20.28 -11.86 3.39
CA LEU A 220 19.43 -11.84 4.58
C LEU A 220 20.24 -12.02 5.88
N GLU A 221 21.26 -12.88 5.88
CA GLU A 221 22.16 -13.06 7.01
C GLU A 221 22.96 -11.80 7.33
N ASN A 222 23.38 -11.04 6.31
CA ASN A 222 24.05 -9.77 6.51
C ASN A 222 23.17 -8.76 7.27
N TYR A 223 21.87 -8.70 7.00
CA TYR A 223 20.94 -7.83 7.77
C TYR A 223 20.80 -8.24 9.24
N VAL A 224 20.99 -9.53 9.55
CA VAL A 224 20.90 -10.05 10.93
C VAL A 224 22.22 -9.91 11.69
N CYS A 225 23.35 -10.14 11.00
CA CYS A 225 24.67 -10.26 11.64
C CYS A 225 25.49 -8.97 11.62
N MET A 226 25.22 -8.06 10.65
CA MET A 226 25.97 -6.82 10.53
C MET A 226 25.22 -5.67 11.19
N GLY A 227 25.97 -4.76 11.82
CA GLY A 227 25.44 -3.52 12.37
C GLY A 227 24.89 -2.59 11.24
N SER A 228 24.02 -1.68 11.64
CA SER A 228 23.49 -0.67 10.74
C SER A 228 24.52 0.45 10.49
N VAL A 229 24.47 1.05 9.30
CA VAL A 229 25.23 2.30 9.04
C VAL A 229 24.87 3.39 10.05
N SER A 230 23.63 3.38 10.56
CA SER A 230 23.18 4.29 11.62
C SER A 230 23.90 4.09 12.97
N ASP A 231 24.51 2.91 13.18
CA ASP A 231 25.32 2.65 14.40
C ASP A 231 26.70 3.28 14.29
N MET A 232 27.16 3.57 13.07
CA MET A 232 28.47 4.16 12.77
C MET A 232 28.40 5.65 12.41
N GLY A 233 27.22 6.14 12.01
CA GLY A 233 27.07 7.53 11.59
C GLY A 233 25.62 7.94 11.36
N GLU A 234 25.36 9.22 11.42
CA GLU A 234 24.05 9.82 11.19
C GLU A 234 23.96 10.38 9.78
N GLY A 235 23.03 9.87 8.98
CA GLY A 235 22.70 10.44 7.68
C GLY A 235 22.03 11.80 7.83
N ARG A 236 22.69 12.88 7.46
CA ARG A 236 22.12 14.23 7.46
C ARG A 236 21.93 14.73 6.05
N ILE A 237 20.84 15.44 5.83
CA ILE A 237 20.63 16.19 4.60
C ILE A 237 21.60 17.37 4.64
N GLY A 238 22.44 17.50 3.61
CA GLY A 238 23.33 18.63 3.46
C GLY A 238 22.60 19.94 3.17
N LEU A 239 23.31 20.92 2.64
CA LEU A 239 22.76 22.23 2.31
C LEU A 239 21.61 22.12 1.32
N ILE A 240 20.42 22.60 1.70
CA ILE A 240 19.28 22.76 0.81
C ILE A 240 19.17 24.23 0.42
N THR A 241 19.38 24.54 -0.85
CA THR A 241 19.36 25.93 -1.34
C THR A 241 17.96 26.52 -1.47
N GLY A 242 16.91 25.68 -1.45
CA GLY A 242 15.53 26.10 -1.69
C GLY A 242 15.26 26.58 -3.11
N ASP A 243 16.06 27.52 -3.60
CA ASP A 243 16.05 28.04 -4.97
C ASP A 243 17.46 28.02 -5.53
N ALA A 244 17.83 26.94 -6.22
CA ALA A 244 19.17 26.76 -6.79
C ALA A 244 19.47 27.84 -7.84
N ASN A 245 18.51 28.23 -8.66
CA ASN A 245 18.72 29.25 -9.72
C ASN A 245 19.03 30.62 -9.13
N ARG A 246 18.52 30.91 -7.96
CA ARG A 246 18.75 32.16 -7.23
C ARG A 246 20.07 32.17 -6.47
N PHE A 247 20.40 31.07 -5.80
CA PHE A 247 21.48 31.04 -4.80
C PHE A 247 22.75 30.34 -5.27
N LEU A 248 22.71 29.53 -6.32
CA LEU A 248 23.87 28.88 -6.89
C LEU A 248 24.37 29.65 -8.12
N ARG A 249 25.69 29.76 -8.26
CA ARG A 249 26.38 30.30 -9.43
C ARG A 249 27.61 29.43 -9.72
N LEU A 250 27.98 29.35 -10.96
CA LEU A 250 29.26 28.79 -11.31
C LEU A 250 30.36 29.75 -10.84
N TRP A 251 31.51 29.22 -10.47
CA TRP A 251 32.65 30.06 -10.02
C TRP A 251 33.07 31.11 -11.08
N SER A 252 32.85 30.83 -12.35
CA SER A 252 33.12 31.73 -13.47
C SER A 252 32.10 32.88 -13.61
N GLU A 253 30.95 32.80 -12.96
CA GLU A 253 29.88 33.82 -13.02
C GLU A 253 30.00 34.86 -11.89
N VAL A 254 30.94 34.65 -10.99
CA VAL A 254 31.07 35.50 -9.79
C VAL A 254 32.46 36.14 -9.71
N ASP A 255 32.53 37.31 -9.09
CA ASP A 255 33.81 37.97 -8.83
C ASP A 255 34.63 37.14 -7.84
N PHE A 256 35.81 36.67 -8.28
CA PHE A 256 36.71 35.83 -7.50
C PHE A 256 37.13 36.50 -6.19
N LYS A 257 37.28 37.82 -6.16
CA LYS A 257 37.63 38.60 -4.95
C LYS A 257 36.53 38.59 -3.89
N ARG A 258 35.32 38.15 -4.25
CA ARG A 258 34.18 38.08 -3.37
C ARG A 258 33.83 36.63 -2.96
N ILE A 259 34.71 35.68 -3.24
CA ILE A 259 34.57 34.29 -2.82
C ILE A 259 35.33 34.08 -1.51
N GLY A 260 34.66 33.58 -0.52
CA GLY A 260 35.25 33.16 0.77
C GLY A 260 35.70 31.72 0.69
N PHE A 261 37.00 31.50 0.62
CA PHE A 261 37.65 30.23 0.78
C PHE A 261 38.01 30.07 2.29
N ASP A 262 38.17 28.86 2.76
CA ASP A 262 38.58 28.54 4.13
C ASP A 262 37.67 29.12 5.24
N ILE A 263 36.38 29.24 4.97
CA ILE A 263 35.35 29.62 5.95
C ILE A 263 34.78 28.36 6.59
N HIS A 264 34.96 28.23 7.90
CA HIS A 264 34.62 27.01 8.64
C HIS A 264 33.33 27.13 9.46
N SER A 265 32.70 28.30 9.53
CA SER A 265 31.44 28.48 10.26
C SER A 265 30.53 29.55 9.64
N ASN A 266 29.24 29.47 9.95
CA ASN A 266 28.27 30.49 9.55
C ASN A 266 28.61 31.87 10.14
N GLU A 267 29.16 31.90 11.35
CA GLU A 267 29.57 33.15 12.01
C GLU A 267 30.75 33.84 11.25
N GLU A 268 31.70 33.03 10.82
CA GLU A 268 32.81 33.52 10.00
C GLU A 268 32.33 34.04 8.67
N SER A 269 31.40 33.33 8.00
CA SER A 269 30.83 33.73 6.71
C SER A 269 30.14 35.10 6.83
N VAL A 270 29.39 35.33 7.85
CA VAL A 270 28.70 36.63 8.11
C VAL A 270 29.73 37.75 8.39
N LYS A 271 30.76 37.48 9.21
CA LYS A 271 31.78 38.46 9.57
C LYS A 271 32.73 38.80 8.42
N SER A 272 32.94 37.89 7.45
CA SER A 272 33.84 38.07 6.34
C SER A 272 33.40 39.19 5.39
N GLY A 273 32.10 39.50 5.31
CA GLY A 273 31.54 40.44 4.36
C GLY A 273 31.62 39.95 2.89
N LEU A 274 32.07 38.72 2.69
CA LEU A 274 32.11 38.07 1.38
C LEU A 274 30.75 37.58 0.97
N LYS A 275 30.50 37.40 -0.31
CA LYS A 275 29.15 37.09 -0.83
C LYS A 275 29.00 35.63 -1.26
N TRP A 276 30.04 35.01 -1.71
CA TRP A 276 30.02 33.68 -2.33
C TRP A 276 30.87 32.71 -1.53
N PHE A 277 30.38 31.51 -1.35
CA PHE A 277 31.08 30.46 -0.64
C PHE A 277 31.04 29.19 -1.45
N PRO A 278 32.18 28.48 -1.58
CA PRO A 278 32.21 27.21 -2.29
C PRO A 278 31.25 26.23 -1.70
N THR A 279 30.46 25.56 -2.54
CA THR A 279 29.60 24.46 -2.10
C THR A 279 29.70 23.33 -3.11
N GLN A 280 29.68 22.10 -2.61
CA GLN A 280 29.66 20.91 -3.44
C GLN A 280 28.19 20.45 -3.60
N LYS A 281 27.72 20.50 -4.84
CA LYS A 281 26.42 19.95 -5.20
C LYS A 281 26.64 18.50 -5.66
N GLY A 282 26.10 17.54 -4.94
CA GLY A 282 26.11 16.14 -5.35
C GLY A 282 25.12 15.89 -6.49
N GLY A 283 25.45 14.95 -7.37
CA GLY A 283 24.58 14.45 -8.44
C GLY A 283 24.70 15.23 -9.74
N ASP A 284 25.03 14.62 -10.74
CA ASP A 284 24.58 14.21 -12.07
C ASP A 284 25.53 13.13 -12.53
#